data_bfee3ba56050a84f77513831d50b12d6
#
_entry.id   bfee3ba56050a84f77513831d50b12d6
#
_cell.length_a   1.000
_cell.length_b   1.000
_cell.length_c   1.000
_cell.angle_alpha   90.00
_cell.angle_beta   90.00
_cell.angle_gamma   90.00
#
_symmetry.space_group_name_H-M   'P 1'
#
loop_
_entity.id
_entity.type
_entity.pdbx_description
1 polymer ?
#
loop_
_entity_poly.entity_id
_entity_poly.type
_entity_poly.pdbx_seq_one_letter_code
_entity_poly.pdbx_strand_id
1 'polypeptide(L)'
;MNKKLAIFNLKMNAPILADWEKVGKSKSKIVVCPPFVYIERLKNLKIKTLKLGAQDIFWENQGAYTGEISSEMLKNLGVEYVIVGHSERRKYLDEMDGMINKKVLAGLRAGLKVILCVGENLIIHKRGIRAVKDFIKRQLQKDLKSSKFLILNSKLRNHLMIAYEPVWAIGAGKACKPENALEIIKFIKEKL
;
A
#
# COMPACT_ATOMS: atom_id res chain seq x y z
N MET A 1 -5.05 11.18 21.92
CA MET A 1 -4.26 11.53 20.72
C MET A 1 -4.13 10.29 19.85
N ASN A 2 -4.62 10.31 18.61
CA ASN A 2 -4.43 9.20 17.67
C ASN A 2 -2.94 9.04 17.37
N LYS A 3 -2.36 7.88 17.71
CA LYS A 3 -0.96 7.59 17.39
C LYS A 3 -0.78 7.59 15.88
N LYS A 4 0.12 8.42 15.37
CA LYS A 4 0.48 8.45 13.95
C LYS A 4 1.06 7.10 13.53
N LEU A 5 0.73 6.65 12.32
CA LEU A 5 1.28 5.45 11.69
C LEU A 5 2.29 5.89 10.63
N ALA A 6 3.53 5.44 10.74
CA ALA A 6 4.54 5.63 9.69
C ALA A 6 4.73 4.32 8.93
N ILE A 7 4.68 4.38 7.60
CA ILE A 7 4.84 3.22 6.72
C ILE A 7 6.07 3.44 5.84
N PHE A 8 7.02 2.54 5.92
CA PHE A 8 8.27 2.57 5.17
C PHE A 8 8.26 1.51 4.08
N ASN A 9 8.07 1.94 2.84
CA ASN A 9 8.30 1.11 1.66
C ASN A 9 9.78 1.16 1.29
N LEU A 10 10.52 0.09 1.56
CA LEU A 10 11.96 0.02 1.25
C LEU A 10 12.23 -0.20 -0.22
N LYS A 11 11.19 -0.46 -1.03
CA LYS A 11 11.31 -0.77 -2.45
C LYS A 11 12.33 -1.92 -2.66
N MET A 12 13.21 -1.82 -3.63
CA MET A 12 14.25 -2.83 -3.91
C MET A 12 15.57 -2.51 -3.18
N ASN A 13 15.47 -2.08 -1.90
CA ASN A 13 16.64 -1.81 -1.09
C ASN A 13 16.72 -2.78 0.10
N ALA A 14 17.92 -3.29 0.37
CA ALA A 14 18.16 -4.12 1.54
C ALA A 14 18.03 -3.30 2.84
N PRO A 15 17.34 -3.80 3.88
CA PRO A 15 17.28 -3.14 5.17
C PRO A 15 18.63 -3.24 5.90
N ILE A 16 19.06 -2.15 6.52
CA ILE A 16 20.14 -2.18 7.52
C ILE A 16 19.51 -2.54 8.85
N LEU A 17 19.69 -3.78 9.32
CA LEU A 17 18.96 -4.32 10.48
C LEU A 17 19.19 -3.51 11.76
N ALA A 18 20.42 -3.04 12.00
CA ALA A 18 20.76 -2.21 13.16
C ALA A 18 19.97 -0.89 13.24
N ASP A 19 19.57 -0.33 12.09
CA ASP A 19 18.76 0.89 12.09
C ASP A 19 17.32 0.60 12.53
N TRP A 20 16.78 -0.57 12.20
CA TRP A 20 15.44 -0.97 12.62
C TRP A 20 15.35 -1.25 14.12
N GLU A 21 16.41 -1.72 14.74
CA GLU A 21 16.49 -1.82 16.21
C GLU A 21 16.38 -0.45 16.88
N LYS A 22 17.05 0.57 16.33
CA LYS A 22 16.95 1.95 16.81
C LYS A 22 15.53 2.52 16.58
N VAL A 23 14.96 2.30 15.40
CA VAL A 23 13.60 2.72 15.04
C VAL A 23 12.57 2.07 15.97
N GLY A 24 12.78 0.84 16.42
CA GLY A 24 11.93 0.13 17.37
C GLY A 24 11.76 0.81 18.73
N LYS A 25 12.62 1.75 19.09
CA LYS A 25 12.49 2.58 20.31
C LYS A 25 11.49 3.73 20.16
N SER A 26 10.94 3.95 18.95
CA SER A 26 9.95 5.00 18.71
C SER A 26 8.63 4.77 19.44
N LYS A 27 7.99 5.84 19.91
CA LYS A 27 6.62 5.80 20.48
C LYS A 27 5.53 5.68 19.39
N SER A 28 5.87 5.88 18.12
CA SER A 28 4.95 5.79 16.98
C SER A 28 4.78 4.33 16.54
N LYS A 29 3.63 4.00 15.97
CA LYS A 29 3.46 2.73 15.27
C LYS A 29 4.19 2.79 13.93
N ILE A 30 5.04 1.82 13.66
CA ILE A 30 5.87 1.75 12.46
C ILE A 30 5.55 0.48 11.71
N VAL A 31 5.33 0.61 10.41
CA VAL A 31 5.23 -0.51 9.47
C VAL A 31 6.42 -0.45 8.54
N VAL A 32 7.12 -1.56 8.39
CA VAL A 32 8.20 -1.71 7.41
C VAL A 32 7.78 -2.71 6.35
N CYS A 33 7.89 -2.32 5.07
CA CYS A 33 7.63 -3.16 3.92
C CYS A 33 8.96 -3.39 3.17
N PRO A 34 9.76 -4.38 3.57
CA PRO A 34 11.02 -4.73 2.93
C PRO A 34 10.78 -5.58 1.66
N PRO A 35 11.80 -5.82 0.81
CA PRO A 35 11.76 -6.92 -0.15
C PRO A 35 11.45 -8.24 0.57
N PHE A 36 10.70 -9.14 -0.09
CA PHE A 36 10.18 -10.39 0.51
C PHE A 36 11.26 -11.22 1.22
N VAL A 37 12.45 -11.29 0.62
CA VAL A 37 13.61 -12.04 1.15
C VAL A 37 14.14 -11.56 2.50
N TYR A 38 13.70 -10.39 2.97
CA TYR A 38 14.09 -9.82 4.26
C TYR A 38 13.00 -9.85 5.32
N ILE A 39 11.77 -10.28 5.00
CA ILE A 39 10.64 -10.27 5.95
C ILE A 39 10.97 -11.10 7.18
N GLU A 40 11.43 -12.34 6.98
CA GLU A 40 11.76 -13.24 8.08
C GLU A 40 12.90 -12.70 8.97
N ARG A 41 13.93 -12.09 8.35
CA ARG A 41 15.04 -11.50 9.10
C ARG A 41 14.57 -10.35 10.00
N LEU A 42 13.66 -9.50 9.52
CA LEU A 42 13.08 -8.42 10.31
C LEU A 42 12.12 -8.94 11.40
N LYS A 43 11.36 -10.01 11.12
CA LYS A 43 10.54 -10.69 12.13
C LYS A 43 11.38 -11.16 13.32
N ASN A 44 12.56 -11.72 13.04
CA ASN A 44 13.45 -12.29 14.04
C ASN A 44 14.10 -11.24 14.96
N LEU A 45 14.06 -9.96 14.62
CA LEU A 45 14.47 -8.87 15.54
C LEU A 45 13.53 -8.72 16.74
N LYS A 46 12.32 -9.29 16.70
CA LYS A 46 11.31 -9.29 17.78
C LYS A 46 10.99 -7.89 18.34
N ILE A 47 11.03 -6.86 17.49
CA ILE A 47 10.77 -5.47 17.86
C ILE A 47 9.26 -5.27 18.01
N LYS A 48 8.75 -5.10 19.24
CA LYS A 48 7.31 -5.01 19.54
C LYS A 48 6.58 -3.86 18.83
N THR A 49 7.26 -2.74 18.61
CA THR A 49 6.68 -1.53 17.98
C THR A 49 6.71 -1.58 16.46
N LEU A 50 7.48 -2.51 15.88
CA LEU A 50 7.63 -2.69 14.44
C LEU A 50 6.60 -3.69 13.93
N LYS A 51 5.81 -3.28 12.93
CA LYS A 51 4.87 -4.13 12.22
C LYS A 51 5.43 -4.45 10.83
N LEU A 52 5.24 -5.69 10.41
CA LEU A 52 5.68 -6.13 9.09
C LEU A 52 4.63 -5.85 8.04
N GLY A 53 5.07 -5.34 6.92
CA GLY A 53 4.30 -5.19 5.70
C GLY A 53 4.98 -5.91 4.54
N ALA A 54 4.21 -6.21 3.51
CA ALA A 54 4.70 -6.69 2.23
C ALA A 54 4.54 -5.61 1.15
N GLN A 55 5.33 -5.68 0.10
CA GLN A 55 5.31 -4.71 -1.01
C GLN A 55 4.31 -5.07 -2.10
N ASP A 56 3.81 -6.30 -2.10
CA ASP A 56 2.80 -6.82 -3.01
C ASP A 56 2.24 -8.15 -2.51
N ILE A 57 1.18 -8.67 -3.14
CA ILE A 57 0.65 -10.03 -3.01
C ILE A 57 0.11 -10.52 -4.35
N PHE A 58 0.02 -11.83 -4.50
CA PHE A 58 -0.78 -12.46 -5.54
C PHE A 58 -2.20 -12.76 -5.04
N TRP A 59 -3.16 -12.86 -5.96
CA TRP A 59 -4.58 -13.04 -5.60
C TRP A 59 -5.00 -14.48 -5.38
N GLU A 60 -4.20 -15.46 -5.81
CA GLU A 60 -4.43 -16.87 -5.52
C GLU A 60 -3.66 -17.31 -4.27
N ASN A 61 -4.21 -18.25 -3.51
CA ASN A 61 -3.55 -18.72 -2.29
C ASN A 61 -2.41 -19.69 -2.59
N GLN A 62 -2.54 -20.50 -3.65
CA GLN A 62 -1.53 -21.47 -4.09
C GLN A 62 -1.79 -21.86 -5.55
N GLY A 63 -0.82 -22.47 -6.21
CA GLY A 63 -0.97 -22.97 -7.57
C GLY A 63 0.28 -22.79 -8.43
N ALA A 64 0.12 -22.95 -9.74
CA ALA A 64 1.17 -22.85 -10.74
C ALA A 64 1.44 -21.37 -11.11
N TYR A 65 1.93 -20.60 -10.15
CA TYR A 65 2.22 -19.15 -10.26
C TYR A 65 3.67 -18.90 -9.85
N THR A 66 4.59 -19.35 -10.67
CA THR A 66 6.04 -19.26 -10.37
C THR A 66 6.46 -17.84 -10.04
N GLY A 67 7.08 -17.65 -8.86
CA GLY A 67 7.59 -16.36 -8.40
C GLY A 67 6.60 -15.53 -7.57
N GLU A 68 5.31 -15.91 -7.53
CA GLU A 68 4.28 -15.17 -6.78
C GLU A 68 4.21 -15.59 -5.31
N ILE A 69 3.78 -14.64 -4.48
CA ILE A 69 3.66 -14.81 -3.03
C ILE A 69 2.22 -14.52 -2.61
N SER A 70 1.58 -15.52 -1.98
CA SER A 70 0.19 -15.42 -1.57
C SER A 70 0.02 -14.66 -0.25
N SER A 71 -1.21 -14.18 -0.03
CA SER A 71 -1.58 -13.56 1.24
C SER A 71 -1.44 -14.51 2.44
N GLU A 72 -1.66 -15.80 2.24
CA GLU A 72 -1.52 -16.82 3.29
C GLU A 72 -0.05 -17.04 3.67
N MET A 73 0.87 -17.14 2.70
CA MET A 73 2.31 -17.21 2.96
C MET A 73 2.78 -16.01 3.80
N LEU A 74 2.31 -14.82 3.46
CA LEU A 74 2.67 -13.60 4.21
C LEU A 74 2.10 -13.60 5.63
N LYS A 75 0.87 -14.05 5.82
CA LYS A 75 0.27 -14.18 7.14
C LYS A 75 1.06 -15.14 8.03
N ASN A 76 1.50 -16.27 7.49
CA ASN A 76 2.31 -17.27 8.21
C ASN A 76 3.68 -16.68 8.65
N LEU A 77 4.22 -15.74 7.87
CA LEU A 77 5.40 -14.96 8.24
C LEU A 77 5.11 -13.84 9.27
N GLY A 78 3.84 -13.63 9.65
CA GLY A 78 3.45 -12.58 10.61
C GLY A 78 3.30 -11.19 9.97
N VAL A 79 3.14 -11.11 8.66
CA VAL A 79 2.85 -9.85 7.97
C VAL A 79 1.44 -9.39 8.31
N GLU A 80 1.28 -8.11 8.66
CA GLU A 80 -0.01 -7.49 8.97
C GLU A 80 -0.50 -6.55 7.87
N TYR A 81 0.40 -5.98 7.09
CA TYR A 81 0.11 -4.96 6.08
C TYR A 81 0.57 -5.39 4.70
N VAL A 82 -0.08 -4.87 3.66
CA VAL A 82 0.38 -5.10 2.27
C VAL A 82 0.14 -3.86 1.43
N ILE A 83 1.16 -3.46 0.66
CA ILE A 83 1.04 -2.43 -0.37
C ILE A 83 0.48 -3.09 -1.62
N VAL A 84 -0.52 -2.47 -2.25
CA VAL A 84 -1.14 -2.95 -3.49
C VAL A 84 -1.26 -1.81 -4.47
N GLY A 85 -0.94 -2.04 -5.73
CA GLY A 85 -1.13 -1.09 -6.81
C GLY A 85 -0.16 0.10 -6.79
N HIS A 86 1.02 -0.06 -6.18
CA HIS A 86 2.06 0.98 -6.18
C HIS A 86 2.41 1.40 -7.61
N SER A 87 2.64 2.70 -7.81
CA SER A 87 2.90 3.30 -9.13
C SER A 87 4.04 2.65 -9.90
N GLU A 88 5.09 2.20 -9.22
CA GLU A 88 6.20 1.49 -9.86
C GLU A 88 5.76 0.15 -10.45
N ARG A 89 4.87 -0.60 -9.79
CA ARG A 89 4.35 -1.86 -10.30
C ARG A 89 3.42 -1.65 -11.49
N ARG A 90 2.58 -0.62 -11.44
CA ARG A 90 1.74 -0.20 -12.59
C ARG A 90 2.61 0.18 -13.80
N LYS A 91 3.74 0.88 -13.55
CA LYS A 91 4.62 1.39 -14.61
C LYS A 91 5.55 0.35 -15.21
N TYR A 92 6.17 -0.50 -14.36
CA TYR A 92 7.26 -1.38 -14.78
C TYR A 92 6.83 -2.84 -14.96
N LEU A 93 5.71 -3.24 -14.35
CA LEU A 93 5.20 -4.60 -14.36
C LEU A 93 3.79 -4.69 -14.94
N ASP A 94 3.29 -3.61 -15.57
CA ASP A 94 1.99 -3.53 -16.23
C ASP A 94 0.81 -3.99 -15.37
N GLU A 95 0.88 -3.75 -14.05
CA GLU A 95 -0.23 -4.06 -13.15
C GLU A 95 -1.45 -3.18 -13.45
N MET A 96 -2.46 -3.78 -14.03
CA MET A 96 -3.72 -3.11 -14.37
C MET A 96 -4.71 -3.10 -13.19
N ASP A 97 -5.66 -2.15 -13.22
CA ASP A 97 -6.68 -1.98 -12.17
C ASP A 97 -7.42 -3.30 -11.85
N GLY A 98 -7.69 -4.16 -12.85
CA GLY A 98 -8.33 -5.46 -12.63
C GLY A 98 -7.49 -6.43 -11.79
N MET A 99 -6.18 -6.45 -11.98
CA MET A 99 -5.24 -7.24 -11.18
C MET A 99 -5.17 -6.68 -9.76
N ILE A 100 -5.08 -5.36 -9.63
CA ILE A 100 -5.03 -4.65 -8.36
C ILE A 100 -6.31 -4.91 -7.56
N ASN A 101 -7.49 -4.86 -8.21
CA ASN A 101 -8.74 -5.22 -7.56
C ASN A 101 -8.71 -6.64 -6.97
N LYS A 102 -8.24 -7.64 -7.74
CA LYS A 102 -8.09 -9.02 -7.23
C LYS A 102 -7.15 -9.08 -6.01
N LYS A 103 -6.01 -8.37 -6.06
CA LYS A 103 -5.05 -8.27 -4.95
C LYS A 103 -5.69 -7.61 -3.71
N VAL A 104 -6.43 -6.52 -3.87
CA VAL A 104 -7.16 -5.88 -2.77
C VAL A 104 -8.13 -6.85 -2.12
N LEU A 105 -8.95 -7.56 -2.93
CA LEU A 105 -9.89 -8.54 -2.42
C LEU A 105 -9.20 -9.69 -1.67
N ALA A 106 -8.10 -10.22 -2.21
CA ALA A 106 -7.32 -11.28 -1.58
C ALA A 106 -6.73 -10.82 -0.24
N GLY A 107 -6.11 -9.65 -0.18
CA GLY A 107 -5.56 -9.09 1.04
C GLY A 107 -6.61 -8.89 2.13
N LEU A 108 -7.76 -8.32 1.77
CA LEU A 108 -8.87 -8.11 2.70
C LEU A 108 -9.46 -9.43 3.22
N ARG A 109 -9.68 -10.41 2.34
CA ARG A 109 -10.18 -11.76 2.73
C ARG A 109 -9.23 -12.47 3.69
N ALA A 110 -7.92 -12.33 3.47
CA ALA A 110 -6.90 -12.86 4.37
C ALA A 110 -6.79 -12.09 5.70
N GLY A 111 -7.50 -10.98 5.86
CA GLY A 111 -7.43 -10.12 7.04
C GLY A 111 -6.15 -9.30 7.14
N LEU A 112 -5.46 -9.08 6.01
CA LEU A 112 -4.37 -8.10 5.93
C LEU A 112 -4.92 -6.68 5.90
N LYS A 113 -4.12 -5.73 6.39
CA LYS A 113 -4.39 -4.31 6.23
C LYS A 113 -3.81 -3.86 4.89
N VAL A 114 -4.70 -3.64 3.93
CA VAL A 114 -4.34 -3.28 2.55
C VAL A 114 -4.05 -1.78 2.47
N ILE A 115 -2.89 -1.42 1.92
CA ILE A 115 -2.48 -0.06 1.59
C ILE A 115 -2.60 0.07 0.07
N LEU A 116 -3.75 0.53 -0.41
CA LEU A 116 -3.99 0.73 -1.83
C LEU A 116 -3.38 2.05 -2.28
N CYS A 117 -2.45 1.98 -3.23
CA CYS A 117 -1.82 3.13 -3.84
C CYS A 117 -2.63 3.64 -5.04
N VAL A 118 -2.93 4.93 -5.04
CA VAL A 118 -3.60 5.63 -6.12
C VAL A 118 -2.91 6.96 -6.41
N GLY A 119 -2.87 7.35 -7.68
CA GLY A 119 -2.21 8.60 -8.05
C GLY A 119 -2.16 8.83 -9.55
N GLU A 120 -2.05 10.09 -9.94
CA GLU A 120 -2.01 10.52 -11.31
C GLU A 120 -0.60 10.75 -11.82
N ASN A 121 -0.42 10.56 -13.13
CA ASN A 121 0.81 10.90 -13.84
C ASN A 121 0.87 12.40 -14.22
N LEU A 122 2.02 12.84 -14.74
CA LEU A 122 2.25 14.22 -15.14
C LEU A 122 1.27 14.73 -16.20
N ILE A 123 0.83 13.87 -17.13
CA ILE A 123 -0.10 14.25 -18.21
C ILE A 123 -1.45 14.65 -17.60
N ILE A 124 -1.96 13.86 -16.66
CA ILE A 124 -3.23 14.16 -15.98
C ILE A 124 -3.06 15.37 -15.06
N HIS A 125 -1.94 15.44 -14.31
CA HIS A 125 -1.64 16.57 -13.43
C HIS A 125 -1.68 17.92 -14.17
N LYS A 126 -1.08 18.02 -15.36
CA LYS A 126 -1.07 19.22 -16.20
C LYS A 126 -2.46 19.67 -16.68
N ARG A 127 -3.47 18.78 -16.65
CA ARG A 127 -4.86 19.10 -17.02
C ARG A 127 -5.65 19.76 -15.89
N GLY A 128 -5.02 19.94 -14.72
CA GLY A 128 -5.59 20.62 -13.57
C GLY A 128 -6.35 19.70 -12.60
N ILE A 129 -6.75 20.28 -11.49
CA ILE A 129 -7.29 19.56 -10.31
C ILE A 129 -8.54 18.74 -10.61
N ARG A 130 -9.42 19.23 -11.49
CA ARG A 130 -10.63 18.51 -11.89
C ARG A 130 -10.28 17.19 -12.58
N ALA A 131 -9.34 17.23 -13.53
CA ALA A 131 -8.88 16.03 -14.23
C ALA A 131 -8.21 15.02 -13.29
N VAL A 132 -7.46 15.50 -12.30
CA VAL A 132 -6.86 14.68 -11.23
C VAL A 132 -7.96 13.99 -10.42
N LYS A 133 -8.96 14.73 -9.93
CA LYS A 133 -10.08 14.17 -9.16
C LYS A 133 -10.85 13.11 -9.95
N ASP A 134 -11.14 13.39 -11.22
CA ASP A 134 -11.83 12.44 -12.10
C ASP A 134 -11.01 11.17 -12.37
N PHE A 135 -9.70 11.32 -12.53
CA PHE A 135 -8.79 10.19 -12.70
C PHE A 135 -8.75 9.32 -11.43
N ILE A 136 -8.51 9.91 -10.27
CA ILE A 136 -8.48 9.20 -8.97
C ILE A 136 -9.82 8.52 -8.68
N LYS A 137 -10.95 9.18 -8.96
CA LYS A 137 -12.28 8.59 -8.81
C LYS A 137 -12.42 7.30 -9.65
N ARG A 138 -12.03 7.35 -10.93
CA ARG A 138 -12.09 6.16 -11.81
C ARG A 138 -11.16 5.06 -11.34
N GLN A 139 -9.95 5.39 -10.88
CA GLN A 139 -8.99 4.42 -10.35
C GLN A 139 -9.55 3.72 -9.11
N LEU A 140 -10.07 4.49 -8.13
CA LEU A 140 -10.73 3.92 -6.95
C LEU A 140 -11.93 3.04 -7.30
N GLN A 141 -12.76 3.44 -8.26
CA GLN A 141 -13.93 2.65 -8.68
C GLN A 141 -13.53 1.28 -9.24
N LYS A 142 -12.43 1.21 -9.99
CA LYS A 142 -11.93 -0.03 -10.57
C LYS A 142 -11.18 -0.89 -9.56
N ASP A 143 -10.25 -0.28 -8.81
CA ASP A 143 -9.41 -0.97 -7.83
C ASP A 143 -10.23 -1.52 -6.66
N LEU A 144 -11.36 -0.86 -6.32
CA LEU A 144 -12.26 -1.26 -5.23
C LEU A 144 -13.57 -1.90 -5.71
N LYS A 145 -13.63 -2.34 -6.97
CA LYS A 145 -14.81 -3.03 -7.50
C LYS A 145 -15.11 -4.26 -6.61
N SER A 146 -16.38 -4.38 -6.18
CA SER A 146 -16.86 -5.47 -5.31
C SER A 146 -16.23 -5.55 -3.91
N SER A 147 -15.30 -4.65 -3.54
CA SER A 147 -14.70 -4.64 -2.20
C SER A 147 -15.62 -4.01 -1.15
N LYS A 148 -16.61 -3.20 -1.56
CA LYS A 148 -17.55 -2.52 -0.65
C LYS A 148 -18.22 -3.49 0.33
N PHE A 149 -18.63 -4.66 -0.12
CA PHE A 149 -19.24 -5.68 0.73
C PHE A 149 -18.31 -6.17 1.84
N LEU A 150 -17.03 -6.34 1.53
CA LEU A 150 -16.01 -6.73 2.52
C LEU A 150 -15.70 -5.58 3.50
N ILE A 151 -15.67 -4.34 3.01
CA ILE A 151 -15.36 -3.15 3.82
C ILE A 151 -16.52 -2.79 4.75
N LEU A 152 -17.77 -2.99 4.32
CA LEU A 152 -18.97 -2.78 5.15
C LEU A 152 -19.06 -3.80 6.29
N ASN A 153 -18.38 -4.95 6.20
CA ASN A 153 -18.23 -5.84 7.33
C ASN A 153 -17.40 -5.13 8.42
N SER A 154 -18.00 -4.92 9.59
CA SER A 154 -17.44 -4.14 10.69
C SER A 154 -16.02 -4.53 11.10
N LYS A 155 -15.64 -5.81 10.94
CA LYS A 155 -14.30 -6.33 11.24
C LYS A 155 -13.22 -5.87 10.24
N LEU A 156 -13.58 -5.59 8.98
CA LEU A 156 -12.64 -5.25 7.92
C LEU A 156 -12.66 -3.74 7.57
N ARG A 157 -13.56 -2.96 8.18
CA ARG A 157 -13.69 -1.53 7.90
C ARG A 157 -12.37 -0.74 8.04
N ASN A 158 -11.52 -1.15 8.98
CA ASN A 158 -10.23 -0.53 9.25
C ASN A 158 -9.05 -1.24 8.55
N HIS A 159 -9.33 -2.18 7.64
CA HIS A 159 -8.31 -2.93 6.93
C HIS A 159 -7.96 -2.36 5.55
N LEU A 160 -8.63 -1.30 5.11
CA LEU A 160 -8.29 -0.57 3.90
C LEU A 160 -7.75 0.81 4.24
N MET A 161 -6.58 1.13 3.72
CA MET A 161 -5.97 2.45 3.72
C MET A 161 -5.68 2.85 2.29
N ILE A 162 -5.85 4.14 1.96
CA ILE A 162 -5.48 4.67 0.66
C ILE A 162 -4.22 5.52 0.81
N ALA A 163 -3.21 5.19 0.02
CA ALA A 163 -1.99 5.98 -0.13
C ALA A 163 -2.10 6.81 -1.43
N TYR A 164 -2.23 8.11 -1.30
CA TYR A 164 -2.18 8.99 -2.46
C TYR A 164 -0.72 9.23 -2.85
N GLU A 165 -0.38 8.84 -4.06
CA GLU A 165 0.94 9.01 -4.67
C GLU A 165 0.85 9.97 -5.86
N PRO A 166 1.24 11.25 -5.73
CA PRO A 166 1.40 12.12 -6.90
C PRO A 166 2.57 11.61 -7.75
N VAL A 167 2.28 10.68 -8.69
CA VAL A 167 3.30 9.90 -9.44
C VAL A 167 4.28 10.81 -10.17
N TRP A 168 3.81 11.97 -10.64
CA TRP A 168 4.64 12.98 -11.30
C TRP A 168 5.71 13.59 -10.40
N ALA A 169 5.55 13.51 -9.08
CA ALA A 169 6.51 14.04 -8.11
C ALA A 169 7.53 13.00 -7.64
N ILE A 170 7.27 11.69 -7.88
CA ILE A 170 8.16 10.61 -7.43
C ILE A 170 9.45 10.64 -8.24
N GLY A 171 10.60 10.84 -7.56
CA GLY A 171 11.91 10.89 -8.20
C GLY A 171 12.16 12.11 -9.10
N ALA A 172 11.25 13.09 -9.14
CA ALA A 172 11.35 14.26 -10.02
C ALA A 172 12.14 15.44 -9.41
N GLY A 173 12.67 15.30 -8.20
CA GLY A 173 13.36 16.39 -7.48
C GLY A 173 12.45 17.54 -7.03
N LYS A 174 11.14 17.47 -7.30
CA LYS A 174 10.14 18.45 -6.86
C LYS A 174 9.03 17.75 -6.10
N ALA A 175 8.90 18.06 -4.81
CA ALA A 175 7.81 17.54 -4.00
C ALA A 175 6.46 18.16 -4.39
N CYS A 176 5.40 17.36 -4.27
CA CYS A 176 4.04 17.89 -4.34
C CYS A 176 3.82 18.88 -3.19
N LYS A 177 3.20 20.01 -3.49
CA LYS A 177 2.83 20.99 -2.43
C LYS A 177 1.84 20.33 -1.46
N PRO A 178 2.01 20.51 -0.14
CA PRO A 178 1.16 19.90 0.87
C PRO A 178 -0.34 20.21 0.67
N GLU A 179 -0.66 21.43 0.23
CA GLU A 179 -2.05 21.88 0.01
C GLU A 179 -2.72 21.05 -1.09
N ASN A 180 -2.00 20.79 -2.20
CA ASN A 180 -2.51 19.98 -3.30
C ASN A 180 -2.73 18.53 -2.88
N ALA A 181 -1.77 17.97 -2.13
CA ALA A 181 -1.92 16.61 -1.61
C ALA A 181 -3.11 16.50 -0.65
N LEU A 182 -3.29 17.49 0.25
CA LEU A 182 -4.41 17.52 1.19
C LEU A 182 -5.76 17.66 0.49
N GLU A 183 -5.85 18.43 -0.59
CA GLU A 183 -7.08 18.55 -1.37
C GLU A 183 -7.52 17.22 -1.95
N ILE A 184 -6.57 16.47 -2.55
CA ILE A 184 -6.87 15.14 -3.11
C ILE A 184 -7.18 14.12 -2.02
N ILE A 185 -6.46 14.15 -0.89
CA ILE A 185 -6.75 13.26 0.25
C ILE A 185 -8.16 13.52 0.82
N LYS A 186 -8.59 14.77 0.92
CA LYS A 186 -9.96 15.10 1.33
C LYS A 186 -10.98 14.53 0.35
N PHE A 187 -10.75 14.76 -0.96
CA PHE A 187 -11.60 14.22 -2.02
C PHE A 187 -11.69 12.68 -1.97
N ILE A 188 -10.56 11.98 -1.76
CA ILE A 188 -10.54 10.51 -1.62
C ILE A 188 -11.42 10.08 -0.44
N LYS A 189 -11.30 10.74 0.73
CA LYS A 189 -12.11 10.44 1.92
C LYS A 189 -13.61 10.59 1.69
N GLU A 190 -14.02 11.55 0.85
CA GLU A 190 -15.42 11.75 0.49
C GLU A 190 -15.97 10.67 -0.45
N LYS A 191 -15.09 9.91 -1.13
CA LYS A 191 -15.47 8.87 -2.10
C LYS A 191 -15.47 7.45 -1.52
N LEU A 192 -14.92 7.27 -0.33
CA LEU A 192 -14.89 6.00 0.41
C LEU A 192 -16.07 5.86 1.37
#